data_b4207f2aa803db3ebc9c8741c5ed2c9a
#
_entry.id   b4207f2aa803db3ebc9c8741c5ed2c9a
#
_cell.length_a   1.000
_cell.length_b   1.000
_cell.length_c   1.000
_cell.angle_alpha   90.00
_cell.angle_beta   90.00
_cell.angle_gamma   90.00
#
_symmetry.space_group_name_H-M   'P 1'
#
loop_
_entity.id
_entity.type
_entity.pdbx_description
1 polymer ?
#
loop_
_entity_poly.entity_id
_entity_poly.type
_entity_poly.pdbx_seq_one_letter_code
_entity_poly.pdbx_strand_id
1 'polypeptide(L)'
;MAGPFGVLALQGDFAAHLAASRETGVEARALRRVDELSGLVGLMIPGGESTTLLNLMRDEPWFEALCAFHATGGVLAGTCAGAILLAREVRPRQPSLGLLDAVIERNAFGRQVDSFETTVECEALGGPLAAVFIRAPRFRALFPEVEVLARHAGEPVLVRQGRVVAATFHPELTGSRALHRYLAGLAHGEAPAAAPRTASRPAASRDGSRGPLSRARARSTARRAARPA
;
A
#
# COMPACT_ATOMS: atom_id res chain seq x y z
N MET A 1 -12.40 21.51 -7.32
CA MET A 1 -13.42 21.40 -8.39
C MET A 1 -14.49 20.45 -7.92
N ALA A 2 -15.77 20.78 -8.11
CA ALA A 2 -16.86 19.84 -7.81
C ALA A 2 -16.99 18.86 -8.99
N GLY A 3 -16.95 17.58 -8.71
CA GLY A 3 -17.09 16.53 -9.72
C GLY A 3 -17.27 15.16 -9.06
N PRO A 4 -17.76 14.15 -9.77
CA PRO A 4 -17.98 12.82 -9.25
C PRO A 4 -16.65 12.10 -8.98
N PHE A 5 -16.70 11.14 -8.04
CA PHE A 5 -15.62 10.21 -7.76
C PHE A 5 -15.86 8.90 -8.53
N GLY A 6 -14.85 8.43 -9.25
CA GLY A 6 -14.93 7.19 -10.01
C GLY A 6 -14.55 5.96 -9.19
N VAL A 7 -15.10 4.82 -9.55
CA VAL A 7 -14.63 3.50 -9.10
C VAL A 7 -14.42 2.62 -10.32
N LEU A 8 -13.20 2.12 -10.50
CA LEU A 8 -12.86 1.23 -11.62
C LEU A 8 -13.61 -0.09 -11.47
N ALA A 9 -14.53 -0.37 -12.40
CA ALA A 9 -15.46 -1.50 -12.32
C ALA A 9 -15.11 -2.63 -13.30
N LEU A 10 -13.81 -2.90 -13.48
CA LEU A 10 -13.33 -4.00 -14.32
C LEU A 10 -13.36 -5.34 -13.56
N GLN A 11 -12.98 -5.33 -12.27
CA GLN A 11 -12.99 -6.50 -11.40
C GLN A 11 -12.94 -6.08 -9.91
N GLY A 12 -13.07 -7.07 -8.99
CA GLY A 12 -13.00 -6.86 -7.54
C GLY A 12 -14.26 -6.25 -6.94
N ASP A 13 -14.14 -5.79 -5.68
CA ASP A 13 -15.29 -5.30 -4.91
C ASP A 13 -15.66 -3.84 -5.22
N PHE A 14 -15.72 -3.49 -6.51
CA PHE A 14 -16.08 -2.14 -6.94
C PHE A 14 -17.47 -1.70 -6.46
N ALA A 15 -18.42 -2.65 -6.34
CA ALA A 15 -19.76 -2.35 -5.85
C ALA A 15 -19.75 -1.88 -4.38
N ALA A 16 -18.92 -2.50 -3.54
CA ALA A 16 -18.74 -2.10 -2.14
C ALA A 16 -18.08 -0.71 -2.04
N HIS A 17 -17.07 -0.42 -2.86
CA HIS A 17 -16.47 0.91 -2.93
C HIS A 17 -17.46 1.99 -3.41
N LEU A 18 -18.30 1.67 -4.39
CA LEU A 18 -19.37 2.58 -4.85
C LEU A 18 -20.37 2.90 -3.74
N ALA A 19 -20.84 1.87 -3.03
CA ALA A 19 -21.75 2.04 -1.90
C ALA A 19 -21.09 2.91 -0.82
N ALA A 20 -19.87 2.57 -0.41
CA ALA A 20 -19.10 3.30 0.59
C ALA A 20 -18.87 4.77 0.20
N SER A 21 -18.56 5.05 -1.06
CA SER A 21 -18.38 6.42 -1.56
C SER A 21 -19.68 7.21 -1.51
N ARG A 22 -20.81 6.63 -1.95
CA ARG A 22 -22.12 7.29 -1.94
C ARG A 22 -22.60 7.60 -0.52
N GLU A 23 -22.32 6.74 0.44
CA GLU A 23 -22.63 6.97 1.85
C GLU A 23 -21.85 8.16 2.46
N THR A 24 -20.80 8.65 1.81
CA THR A 24 -20.10 9.88 2.21
C THR A 24 -20.76 11.15 1.66
N GLY A 25 -21.84 11.04 0.88
CA GLY A 25 -22.50 12.15 0.24
C GLY A 25 -21.88 12.58 -1.10
N VAL A 26 -20.87 11.86 -1.58
CA VAL A 26 -20.20 12.15 -2.86
C VAL A 26 -20.87 11.39 -4.00
N GLU A 27 -21.10 12.07 -5.13
CA GLU A 27 -21.53 11.38 -6.35
C GLU A 27 -20.43 10.38 -6.76
N ALA A 28 -20.80 9.10 -6.87
CA ALA A 28 -19.86 8.03 -7.26
C ALA A 28 -20.37 7.27 -8.48
N ARG A 29 -19.46 7.05 -9.45
CA ARG A 29 -19.73 6.37 -10.72
C ARG A 29 -18.84 5.17 -10.94
N ALA A 30 -19.40 4.07 -11.46
CA ALA A 30 -18.62 2.93 -11.94
C ALA A 30 -18.03 3.22 -13.31
N LEU A 31 -16.74 2.92 -13.51
CA LEU A 31 -16.05 3.08 -14.80
C LEU A 31 -15.66 1.72 -15.35
N ARG A 32 -15.93 1.52 -16.64
CA ARG A 32 -15.50 0.34 -17.40
C ARG A 32 -14.72 0.70 -18.65
N ARG A 33 -14.66 2.00 -19.01
CA ARG A 33 -14.02 2.52 -20.20
C ARG A 33 -13.18 3.74 -19.88
N VAL A 34 -12.12 3.93 -20.62
CA VAL A 34 -11.17 5.04 -20.42
C VAL A 34 -11.83 6.41 -20.63
N ASP A 35 -12.75 6.54 -21.59
CA ASP A 35 -13.44 7.80 -21.86
C ASP A 35 -14.33 8.30 -20.69
N GLU A 36 -14.73 7.38 -19.80
CA GLU A 36 -15.51 7.71 -18.59
C GLU A 36 -14.69 8.42 -17.49
N LEU A 37 -13.36 8.52 -17.63
CA LEU A 37 -12.51 9.30 -16.72
C LEU A 37 -12.78 10.82 -16.80
N SER A 38 -13.34 11.27 -17.90
CA SER A 38 -13.60 12.70 -18.11
C SER A 38 -14.54 13.27 -17.05
N GLY A 39 -14.15 14.43 -16.49
CA GLY A 39 -14.93 15.15 -15.47
C GLY A 39 -14.87 14.60 -14.06
N LEU A 40 -14.14 13.51 -13.81
CA LEU A 40 -13.92 13.00 -12.47
C LEU A 40 -12.88 13.85 -11.71
N VAL A 41 -13.03 13.89 -10.38
CA VAL A 41 -12.04 14.51 -9.47
C VAL A 41 -11.12 13.49 -8.78
N GLY A 42 -11.51 12.23 -8.78
CA GLY A 42 -10.73 11.12 -8.22
C GLY A 42 -11.24 9.77 -8.71
N LEU A 43 -10.40 8.75 -8.57
CA LEU A 43 -10.69 7.37 -8.94
C LEU A 43 -10.17 6.39 -7.89
N MET A 44 -11.04 5.47 -7.47
CA MET A 44 -10.69 4.29 -6.70
C MET A 44 -10.42 3.12 -7.62
N ILE A 45 -9.28 2.47 -7.43
CA ILE A 45 -8.91 1.20 -8.07
C ILE A 45 -9.09 0.09 -7.02
N PRO A 46 -10.13 -0.75 -7.13
CA PRO A 46 -10.46 -1.75 -6.14
C PRO A 46 -9.41 -2.85 -5.98
N GLY A 47 -9.49 -3.55 -4.86
CA GLY A 47 -8.84 -4.81 -4.63
C GLY A 47 -9.32 -5.92 -5.58
N GLY A 48 -8.75 -7.12 -5.41
CA GLY A 48 -9.03 -8.29 -6.24
C GLY A 48 -7.74 -8.95 -6.72
N GLU A 49 -7.72 -9.55 -7.91
CA GLU A 49 -6.53 -10.20 -8.48
C GLU A 49 -5.81 -9.26 -9.46
N SER A 50 -4.57 -8.86 -9.14
CA SER A 50 -3.83 -7.86 -9.93
C SER A 50 -3.52 -8.29 -11.36
N THR A 51 -3.29 -9.58 -11.61
CA THR A 51 -3.05 -10.08 -12.98
C THR A 51 -4.33 -10.11 -13.82
N THR A 52 -5.48 -10.39 -13.19
CA THR A 52 -6.79 -10.28 -13.83
C THR A 52 -7.09 -8.83 -14.19
N LEU A 53 -6.82 -7.89 -13.29
CA LEU A 53 -6.96 -6.46 -13.56
C LEU A 53 -6.14 -6.04 -14.78
N LEU A 54 -4.85 -6.39 -14.82
CA LEU A 54 -3.97 -6.09 -15.95
C LEU A 54 -4.47 -6.70 -17.27
N ASN A 55 -5.03 -7.91 -17.24
CA ASN A 55 -5.58 -8.54 -18.43
C ASN A 55 -6.81 -7.77 -18.98
N LEU A 56 -7.71 -7.33 -18.07
CA LEU A 56 -8.90 -6.56 -18.44
C LEU A 56 -8.58 -5.13 -18.91
N MET A 57 -7.42 -4.60 -18.56
CA MET A 57 -6.96 -3.28 -19.00
C MET A 57 -6.28 -3.28 -20.37
N ARG A 58 -6.07 -4.44 -21.02
CA ARG A 58 -5.29 -4.55 -22.27
C ARG A 58 -5.97 -3.94 -23.48
N ASP A 59 -7.30 -3.95 -23.51
CA ASP A 59 -8.07 -3.57 -24.69
C ASP A 59 -8.25 -2.06 -24.83
N GLU A 60 -7.89 -1.30 -23.81
CA GLU A 60 -7.94 0.16 -23.79
C GLU A 60 -6.64 0.75 -23.19
N PRO A 61 -6.27 2.00 -23.50
CA PRO A 61 -5.03 2.64 -23.03
C PRO A 61 -5.14 3.13 -21.58
N TRP A 62 -5.48 2.23 -20.66
CA TRP A 62 -5.69 2.56 -19.24
C TRP A 62 -4.45 3.17 -18.57
N PHE A 63 -3.27 2.69 -18.89
CA PHE A 63 -2.04 3.15 -18.25
C PHE A 63 -1.77 4.63 -18.57
N GLU A 64 -1.83 4.97 -19.85
CA GLU A 64 -1.65 6.33 -20.35
C GLU A 64 -2.75 7.25 -19.81
N ALA A 65 -4.00 6.78 -19.79
CA ALA A 65 -5.15 7.55 -19.34
C ALA A 65 -5.10 7.83 -17.83
N LEU A 66 -4.73 6.84 -17.01
CA LEU A 66 -4.59 7.01 -15.56
C LEU A 66 -3.42 7.93 -15.20
N CYS A 67 -2.29 7.81 -15.92
CA CYS A 67 -1.17 8.73 -15.75
C CYS A 67 -1.56 10.16 -16.14
N ALA A 68 -2.25 10.36 -17.26
CA ALA A 68 -2.74 11.67 -17.68
C ALA A 68 -3.76 12.24 -16.69
N PHE A 69 -4.71 11.44 -16.23
CA PHE A 69 -5.69 11.82 -15.20
C PHE A 69 -5.02 12.31 -13.91
N HIS A 70 -4.00 11.60 -13.44
CA HIS A 70 -3.23 12.01 -12.28
C HIS A 70 -2.45 13.31 -12.55
N ALA A 71 -1.80 13.43 -13.71
CA ALA A 71 -1.04 14.61 -14.08
C ALA A 71 -1.89 15.88 -14.16
N THR A 72 -3.19 15.77 -14.47
CA THR A 72 -4.14 16.89 -14.45
C THR A 72 -4.73 17.18 -13.06
N GLY A 73 -4.23 16.49 -12.01
CA GLY A 73 -4.61 16.72 -10.63
C GLY A 73 -5.70 15.78 -10.11
N GLY A 74 -6.05 14.73 -10.83
CA GLY A 74 -6.96 13.67 -10.36
C GLY A 74 -6.37 12.92 -9.16
N VAL A 75 -7.20 12.61 -8.16
CA VAL A 75 -6.82 11.72 -7.05
C VAL A 75 -6.88 10.28 -7.53
N LEU A 76 -5.83 9.50 -7.28
CA LEU A 76 -5.83 8.06 -7.48
C LEU A 76 -5.73 7.35 -6.13
N ALA A 77 -6.65 6.44 -5.87
CA ALA A 77 -6.61 5.59 -4.69
C ALA A 77 -6.63 4.12 -5.10
N GLY A 78 -5.87 3.27 -4.40
CA GLY A 78 -5.85 1.83 -4.66
C GLY A 78 -5.92 1.02 -3.38
N THR A 79 -6.76 -0.03 -3.37
CA THR A 79 -6.80 -1.02 -2.29
C THR A 79 -6.26 -2.36 -2.79
N CYS A 80 -5.47 -3.06 -1.99
CA CYS A 80 -4.91 -4.38 -2.30
C CYS A 80 -4.32 -4.46 -3.74
N ALA A 81 -5.02 -5.03 -4.72
CA ALA A 81 -4.59 -5.07 -6.13
C ALA A 81 -4.43 -3.68 -6.75
N GLY A 82 -5.28 -2.72 -6.37
CA GLY A 82 -5.17 -1.33 -6.80
C GLY A 82 -3.88 -0.68 -6.26
N ALA A 83 -3.49 -0.95 -5.01
CA ALA A 83 -2.22 -0.49 -4.45
C ALA A 83 -1.02 -1.06 -5.22
N ILE A 84 -1.10 -2.34 -5.61
CA ILE A 84 -0.07 -2.99 -6.45
C ILE A 84 0.05 -2.27 -7.81
N LEU A 85 -1.06 -1.92 -8.45
CA LEU A 85 -1.06 -1.23 -9.74
C LEU A 85 -0.42 0.16 -9.66
N LEU A 86 -0.61 0.89 -8.55
CA LEU A 86 -0.08 2.24 -8.36
C LEU A 86 1.44 2.26 -8.11
N ALA A 87 2.02 1.19 -7.59
CA ALA A 87 3.40 1.13 -7.13
C ALA A 87 4.44 1.37 -8.24
N ARG A 88 5.61 1.89 -7.85
CA ARG A 88 6.78 2.04 -8.72
C ARG A 88 7.40 0.70 -9.12
N GLU A 89 7.46 -0.24 -8.17
CA GLU A 89 8.02 -1.57 -8.39
C GLU A 89 7.15 -2.63 -7.71
N VAL A 90 6.94 -3.74 -8.39
CA VAL A 90 6.16 -4.88 -7.89
C VAL A 90 7.00 -6.15 -7.90
N ARG A 91 6.93 -6.92 -6.81
CA ARG A 91 7.62 -8.21 -6.67
C ARG A 91 6.61 -9.34 -6.37
N PRO A 92 6.62 -10.47 -7.10
CA PRO A 92 7.32 -10.72 -8.37
C PRO A 92 6.93 -9.69 -9.45
N ARG A 93 7.84 -9.43 -10.39
CA ARG A 93 7.69 -8.34 -11.38
C ARG A 93 6.40 -8.48 -12.20
N GLN A 94 5.66 -7.39 -12.27
CA GLN A 94 4.52 -7.19 -13.17
C GLN A 94 4.43 -5.71 -13.58
N PRO A 95 3.66 -5.37 -14.64
CA PRO A 95 3.38 -3.98 -14.99
C PRO A 95 2.69 -3.22 -13.85
N SER A 96 3.05 -1.96 -13.67
CA SER A 96 2.43 -1.02 -12.72
C SER A 96 2.58 0.41 -13.23
N LEU A 97 1.79 1.35 -12.70
CA LEU A 97 1.73 2.74 -13.17
C LEU A 97 2.96 3.57 -12.75
N GLY A 98 3.63 3.17 -11.67
CA GLY A 98 4.79 3.90 -11.16
C GLY A 98 4.46 5.26 -10.53
N LEU A 99 3.22 5.49 -10.11
CA LEU A 99 2.74 6.76 -9.56
C LEU A 99 2.92 6.87 -8.04
N LEU A 100 3.23 5.78 -7.38
CA LEU A 100 3.56 5.71 -5.96
C LEU A 100 5.00 5.22 -5.81
N ASP A 101 5.88 6.02 -5.24
CA ASP A 101 7.29 5.66 -5.00
C ASP A 101 7.45 4.62 -3.89
N ALA A 102 6.95 3.43 -4.15
CA ALA A 102 6.97 2.29 -3.25
C ALA A 102 7.33 1.00 -4.00
N VAL A 103 7.97 0.08 -3.28
CA VAL A 103 8.15 -1.32 -3.69
C VAL A 103 7.08 -2.15 -2.99
N ILE A 104 6.23 -2.82 -3.74
CA ILE A 104 5.19 -3.69 -3.21
C ILE A 104 5.49 -5.16 -3.55
N GLU A 105 5.43 -6.01 -2.53
CA GLU A 105 5.46 -7.46 -2.70
C GLU A 105 4.04 -8.02 -2.64
N ARG A 106 3.64 -8.68 -3.73
CA ARG A 106 2.38 -9.40 -3.82
C ARG A 106 2.53 -10.82 -3.29
N ASN A 107 1.44 -11.40 -2.79
CA ASN A 107 1.43 -12.75 -2.21
C ASN A 107 2.43 -12.93 -1.06
N ALA A 108 2.69 -11.89 -0.29
CA ALA A 108 3.71 -11.84 0.74
C ALA A 108 3.41 -12.72 1.97
N PHE A 109 2.17 -13.19 2.13
CA PHE A 109 1.73 -14.06 3.23
C PHE A 109 1.91 -15.57 2.93
N GLY A 110 2.62 -15.94 1.84
CA GLY A 110 2.90 -17.35 1.52
C GLY A 110 1.65 -18.14 1.08
N ARG A 111 1.70 -19.50 1.26
CA ARG A 111 0.57 -20.39 0.91
C ARG A 111 -0.55 -20.40 1.95
N GLN A 112 -0.34 -19.88 3.14
CA GLN A 112 -1.35 -19.77 4.18
C GLN A 112 -2.14 -18.49 4.00
N VAL A 113 -3.44 -18.64 3.84
CA VAL A 113 -4.42 -17.57 3.63
C VAL A 113 -4.77 -17.01 5.01
N ASP A 114 -3.93 -16.16 5.55
CA ASP A 114 -4.28 -15.40 6.76
C ASP A 114 -5.07 -14.16 6.33
N SER A 115 -6.37 -14.36 6.14
CA SER A 115 -7.33 -13.25 6.11
C SER A 115 -7.72 -12.94 7.56
N PHE A 116 -7.63 -11.68 7.95
CA PHE A 116 -7.99 -11.24 9.30
C PHE A 116 -8.55 -9.83 9.29
N GLU A 117 -9.30 -9.53 10.34
CA GLU A 117 -9.79 -8.19 10.61
C GLU A 117 -9.06 -7.61 11.80
N THR A 118 -8.77 -6.33 11.76
CA THR A 118 -8.12 -5.60 12.84
C THR A 118 -8.48 -4.13 12.80
N THR A 119 -8.01 -3.39 13.80
CA THR A 119 -8.07 -1.92 13.82
C THR A 119 -6.66 -1.37 13.68
N VAL A 120 -6.48 -0.37 12.85
CA VAL A 120 -5.23 0.37 12.69
C VAL A 120 -5.45 1.83 13.08
N GLU A 121 -4.49 2.42 13.78
CA GLU A 121 -4.54 3.83 14.13
C GLU A 121 -4.18 4.69 12.92
N CYS A 122 -5.00 5.68 12.63
CA CYS A 122 -4.82 6.60 11.51
C CYS A 122 -5.34 8.01 11.87
N GLU A 123 -4.48 8.83 12.45
CA GLU A 123 -4.83 10.21 12.85
C GLU A 123 -5.31 11.03 11.67
N ALA A 124 -4.72 10.88 10.49
CA ALA A 124 -5.11 11.58 9.28
C ALA A 124 -6.56 11.30 8.84
N LEU A 125 -7.14 10.16 9.26
CA LEU A 125 -8.51 9.77 8.98
C LEU A 125 -9.44 9.94 10.20
N GLY A 126 -8.97 10.57 11.27
CA GLY A 126 -9.75 10.87 12.48
C GLY A 126 -9.71 9.80 13.56
N GLY A 127 -8.74 8.87 13.52
CA GLY A 127 -8.52 7.86 14.56
C GLY A 127 -8.61 6.42 14.07
N PRO A 128 -9.12 5.50 14.89
CA PRO A 128 -9.12 4.07 14.58
C PRO A 128 -9.88 3.73 13.30
N LEU A 129 -9.26 2.94 12.44
CA LEU A 129 -9.78 2.49 11.16
C LEU A 129 -9.88 0.96 11.15
N ALA A 130 -11.08 0.41 10.95
CA ALA A 130 -11.25 -1.01 10.73
C ALA A 130 -10.62 -1.42 9.38
N ALA A 131 -9.85 -2.50 9.40
CA ALA A 131 -9.09 -2.97 8.25
C ALA A 131 -9.24 -4.49 8.08
N VAL A 132 -9.67 -4.90 6.90
CA VAL A 132 -9.80 -6.31 6.50
C VAL A 132 -8.64 -6.64 5.56
N PHE A 133 -7.81 -7.59 5.95
CA PHE A 133 -6.68 -8.07 5.16
C PHE A 133 -7.02 -9.41 4.52
N ILE A 134 -6.95 -9.49 3.18
CA ILE A 134 -7.22 -10.71 2.41
C ILE A 134 -6.04 -10.93 1.48
N ARG A 135 -5.19 -11.91 1.78
CA ARG A 135 -3.95 -12.17 1.01
C ARG A 135 -3.19 -10.88 0.66
N ALA A 136 -3.14 -9.96 1.62
CA ALA A 136 -2.71 -8.60 1.41
C ALA A 136 -1.28 -8.50 0.88
N PRO A 137 -0.97 -7.55 -0.02
CA PRO A 137 0.40 -7.25 -0.37
C PRO A 137 1.11 -6.52 0.78
N ARG A 138 2.43 -6.39 0.71
CA ARG A 138 3.24 -5.66 1.68
C ARG A 138 4.07 -4.58 1.00
N PHE A 139 4.15 -3.42 1.62
CA PHE A 139 5.16 -2.43 1.26
C PHE A 139 6.53 -2.89 1.75
N ARG A 140 7.48 -3.14 0.85
CA ARG A 140 8.85 -3.56 1.17
C ARG A 140 9.82 -2.40 1.28
N ALA A 141 9.57 -1.35 0.52
CA ALA A 141 10.30 -0.10 0.64
C ALA A 141 9.36 1.08 0.30
N LEU A 142 9.57 2.18 0.98
CA LEU A 142 8.95 3.47 0.71
C LEU A 142 10.06 4.49 0.52
N PHE A 143 9.94 5.32 -0.50
CA PHE A 143 10.88 6.40 -0.76
C PHE A 143 10.47 7.67 0.01
N PRO A 144 11.36 8.66 0.15
CA PRO A 144 11.18 9.78 1.08
C PRO A 144 9.90 10.60 0.90
N GLU A 145 9.35 10.63 -0.32
CA GLU A 145 8.14 11.40 -0.65
C GLU A 145 6.84 10.69 -0.24
N VAL A 146 6.93 9.43 0.21
CA VAL A 146 5.78 8.63 0.62
C VAL A 146 5.54 8.81 2.12
N GLU A 147 4.39 9.35 2.45
CA GLU A 147 3.88 9.51 3.81
C GLU A 147 3.19 8.23 4.27
N VAL A 148 3.51 7.74 5.46
CA VAL A 148 2.81 6.60 6.08
C VAL A 148 1.68 7.13 6.95
N LEU A 149 0.44 6.84 6.58
CA LEU A 149 -0.76 7.26 7.29
C LEU A 149 -1.19 6.25 8.38
N ALA A 150 -0.94 4.95 8.16
CA ALA A 150 -1.22 3.92 9.15
C ALA A 150 -0.22 2.76 9.07
N ARG A 151 0.00 2.12 10.24
CA ARG A 151 0.82 0.90 10.37
C ARG A 151 0.04 -0.20 11.07
N HIS A 152 0.34 -1.43 10.72
CA HIS A 152 -0.08 -2.63 11.44
C HIS A 152 1.16 -3.47 11.78
N ALA A 153 1.32 -3.85 13.05
CA ALA A 153 2.50 -4.59 13.53
C ALA A 153 3.86 -3.98 13.07
N GLY A 154 3.94 -2.64 13.02
CA GLY A 154 5.13 -1.90 12.58
C GLY A 154 5.26 -1.73 11.06
N GLU A 155 4.54 -2.49 10.24
CA GLU A 155 4.57 -2.40 8.77
C GLU A 155 3.60 -1.33 8.25
N PRO A 156 3.98 -0.54 7.23
CA PRO A 156 3.07 0.38 6.57
C PRO A 156 1.90 -0.37 5.92
N VAL A 157 0.67 0.10 6.12
CA VAL A 157 -0.53 -0.50 5.52
C VAL A 157 -1.42 0.50 4.79
N LEU A 158 -1.25 1.80 5.10
CA LEU A 158 -1.89 2.91 4.38
C LEU A 158 -0.84 3.99 4.17
N VAL A 159 -0.67 4.40 2.92
CA VAL A 159 0.34 5.40 2.53
C VAL A 159 -0.25 6.41 1.57
N ARG A 160 0.40 7.58 1.48
CA ARG A 160 0.06 8.68 0.57
C ARG A 160 1.30 9.27 -0.05
N GLN A 161 1.21 9.65 -1.32
CA GLN A 161 2.16 10.53 -2.00
C GLN A 161 1.39 11.55 -2.82
N GLY A 162 1.38 12.79 -2.37
CA GLY A 162 0.59 13.84 -3.02
C GLY A 162 -0.90 13.47 -3.12
N ARG A 163 -1.38 13.23 -4.33
CA ARG A 163 -2.77 12.84 -4.64
C ARG A 163 -2.94 11.34 -4.94
N VAL A 164 -1.93 10.52 -4.62
CA VAL A 164 -1.98 9.06 -4.69
C VAL A 164 -2.10 8.49 -3.29
N VAL A 165 -3.08 7.60 -3.06
CA VAL A 165 -3.30 6.91 -1.77
C VAL A 165 -3.36 5.41 -2.01
N ALA A 166 -2.65 4.63 -1.20
CA ALA A 166 -2.64 3.17 -1.34
C ALA A 166 -2.81 2.48 0.01
N ALA A 167 -3.75 1.53 0.06
CA ALA A 167 -4.01 0.66 1.20
C ALA A 167 -3.73 -0.80 0.84
N THR A 168 -3.09 -1.55 1.74
CA THR A 168 -2.89 -2.99 1.55
C THR A 168 -4.10 -3.82 1.98
N PHE A 169 -5.10 -3.21 2.59
CA PHE A 169 -6.32 -3.81 3.14
C PHE A 169 -7.57 -3.36 2.38
N HIS A 170 -8.72 -3.89 2.77
CA HIS A 170 -10.03 -3.68 2.17
C HIS A 170 -10.94 -2.86 3.11
N PRO A 171 -10.91 -1.51 3.05
CA PRO A 171 -11.77 -0.66 3.88
C PRO A 171 -13.25 -0.77 3.49
N GLU A 172 -13.54 -1.11 2.24
CA GLU A 172 -14.89 -1.26 1.68
C GLU A 172 -15.68 -2.41 2.31
N LEU A 173 -15.00 -3.40 2.88
CA LEU A 173 -15.60 -4.55 3.55
C LEU A 173 -15.94 -4.27 5.01
N THR A 174 -15.68 -3.06 5.50
CA THR A 174 -15.98 -2.64 6.88
C THR A 174 -17.14 -1.67 6.94
N GLY A 175 -17.64 -1.39 8.16
CA GLY A 175 -18.60 -0.31 8.41
C GLY A 175 -17.99 1.09 8.36
N SER A 176 -16.65 1.22 8.32
CA SER A 176 -15.97 2.51 8.29
C SER A 176 -16.02 3.16 6.91
N ARG A 177 -16.31 4.45 6.88
CA ARG A 177 -16.25 5.29 5.66
C ARG A 177 -15.11 6.31 5.72
N ALA A 178 -14.24 6.20 6.70
CA ALA A 178 -13.20 7.19 6.96
C ALA A 178 -12.26 7.38 5.76
N LEU A 179 -11.79 6.29 5.12
CA LEU A 179 -10.94 6.40 3.93
C LEU A 179 -11.69 7.04 2.75
N HIS A 180 -12.95 6.66 2.51
CA HIS A 180 -13.73 7.23 1.41
C HIS A 180 -14.00 8.72 1.62
N ARG A 181 -14.32 9.18 2.86
CA ARG A 181 -14.42 10.60 3.20
C ARG A 181 -13.10 11.34 3.00
N TYR A 182 -12.00 10.75 3.44
CA TYR A 182 -10.68 11.32 3.26
C TYR A 182 -10.34 11.53 1.79
N LEU A 183 -10.62 10.54 0.93
CA LEU A 183 -10.39 10.63 -0.51
C LEU A 183 -11.27 11.68 -1.17
N ALA A 184 -12.54 11.78 -0.76
CA ALA A 184 -13.44 12.81 -1.22
C ALA A 184 -12.93 14.22 -0.85
N GLY A 185 -12.53 14.44 0.40
CA GLY A 185 -11.91 15.70 0.85
C GLY A 185 -10.63 16.02 0.09
N LEU A 186 -9.75 15.02 -0.11
CA LEU A 186 -8.53 15.19 -0.90
C LEU A 186 -8.84 15.60 -2.35
N ALA A 187 -9.88 15.02 -2.97
CA ALA A 187 -10.28 15.35 -4.32
C ALA A 187 -10.83 16.79 -4.44
N HIS A 188 -11.52 17.26 -3.42
CA HIS A 188 -12.08 18.64 -3.37
C HIS A 188 -11.10 19.69 -2.82
N GLY A 189 -9.89 19.29 -2.41
CA GLY A 189 -8.88 20.19 -1.86
C GLY A 189 -9.05 20.49 -0.37
N GLU A 190 -9.87 19.71 0.32
CA GLU A 190 -10.17 19.81 1.76
C GLU A 190 -9.30 18.86 2.61
N ALA A 191 -8.22 18.31 2.04
CA ALA A 191 -7.42 17.31 2.73
C ALA A 191 -6.88 17.85 4.07
N PRO A 192 -7.00 17.09 5.16
CA PRO A 192 -6.39 17.44 6.44
C PRO A 192 -4.88 17.61 6.28
N ALA A 193 -4.32 18.54 7.06
CA ALA A 193 -2.88 18.79 7.08
C ALA A 193 -2.12 17.47 7.27
N ALA A 194 -1.00 17.33 6.54
CA ALA A 194 -0.13 16.18 6.69
C ALA A 194 0.22 15.97 8.17
N ALA A 195 0.12 14.72 8.64
CA ALA A 195 0.59 14.38 9.97
C ALA A 195 2.07 14.81 10.14
N PRO A 196 2.49 15.31 11.31
CA PRO A 196 3.86 15.76 11.50
C PRO A 196 4.82 14.60 11.17
N ARG A 197 5.78 14.88 10.29
CA ARG A 197 6.81 13.92 9.90
C ARG A 197 7.56 13.47 11.15
N THR A 198 7.22 12.31 11.68
CA THR A 198 8.05 11.68 12.71
C THR A 198 9.36 11.30 12.06
N ALA A 199 10.41 12.11 12.35
CA ALA A 199 11.76 11.81 11.91
C ALA A 199 12.11 10.39 12.40
N SER A 200 12.30 9.47 11.45
CA SER A 200 12.87 8.17 11.73
C SER A 200 14.26 8.38 12.29
N ARG A 201 14.43 8.19 13.62
CA ARG A 201 15.75 8.15 14.25
C ARG A 201 16.57 7.06 13.56
N PRO A 202 17.74 7.37 13.00
CA PRO A 202 18.61 6.35 12.45
C PRO A 202 18.95 5.36 13.59
N ALA A 203 18.86 4.07 13.31
CA ALA A 203 19.28 3.02 14.22
C ALA A 203 20.75 3.27 14.59
N ALA A 204 21.03 3.50 15.87
CA ALA A 204 22.37 3.66 16.37
C ALA A 204 23.16 2.40 16.07
N SER A 205 24.18 2.52 15.25
CA SER A 205 25.21 1.51 15.05
C SER A 205 25.86 1.24 16.41
N ARG A 206 25.67 0.05 16.94
CA ARG A 206 26.46 -0.43 18.09
C ARG A 206 27.88 -0.69 17.56
N ASP A 207 28.74 0.30 17.77
CA ASP A 207 30.17 0.14 17.65
C ASP A 207 30.67 -0.80 18.75
N GLY A 208 31.08 -1.99 18.33
CA GLY A 208 31.66 -3.00 19.19
C GLY A 208 33.14 -2.69 19.46
N SER A 209 33.45 -1.91 20.51
CA SER A 209 34.79 -1.74 21.00
C SER A 209 35.40 -3.08 21.41
N ARG A 210 36.38 -3.54 20.65
CA ARG A 210 37.26 -4.67 20.99
C ARG A 210 38.14 -4.27 22.16
N GLY A 211 38.01 -4.93 23.30
CA GLY A 211 39.00 -4.97 24.39
C GLY A 211 40.11 -6.01 24.10
N PRO A 212 41.32 -5.84 24.69
CA PRO A 212 42.53 -6.49 24.20
C PRO A 212 42.68 -7.96 24.67
N LEU A 213 43.25 -8.77 23.79
CA LEU A 213 43.64 -10.17 23.99
C LEU A 213 44.71 -10.29 25.08
N SER A 214 44.41 -10.98 26.19
CA SER A 214 45.38 -11.50 27.13
C SER A 214 45.87 -12.89 26.66
N ARG A 215 47.19 -12.96 26.38
CA ARG A 215 47.93 -14.20 26.11
C ARG A 215 48.11 -14.98 27.44
N ALA A 216 47.67 -16.23 27.49
CA ALA A 216 48.18 -17.21 28.44
C ALA A 216 48.62 -18.47 27.68
N ARG A 217 49.91 -18.75 27.81
CA ARG A 217 50.61 -20.00 27.41
C ARG A 217 50.31 -21.10 28.42
N ALA A 218 50.15 -22.35 27.95
CA ALA A 218 50.84 -23.53 28.54
C ALA A 218 50.35 -24.82 27.87
N ARG A 219 51.28 -25.46 27.19
CA ARG A 219 51.90 -26.76 27.44
C ARG A 219 51.10 -28.01 27.06
N SER A 220 51.51 -28.57 25.94
CA SER A 220 51.92 -29.94 25.63
C SER A 220 51.63 -31.03 26.67
N THR A 221 50.92 -32.09 26.27
CA THR A 221 51.36 -33.48 26.47
C THR A 221 50.68 -34.41 25.42
N ALA A 222 51.49 -35.11 24.69
CA ALA A 222 51.17 -36.19 23.78
C ALA A 222 50.88 -37.49 24.54
N ARG A 223 49.99 -38.35 23.99
CA ARG A 223 50.04 -39.84 24.03
C ARG A 223 49.03 -40.37 23.00
N ARG A 224 49.42 -40.93 22.12
CA ARG A 224 49.75 -42.14 21.36
C ARG A 224 48.88 -43.38 21.71
N ALA A 225 48.54 -44.09 20.64
CA ALA A 225 48.10 -45.46 20.44
C ALA A 225 46.64 -45.77 20.73
N ALA A 226 45.92 -46.61 20.02
CA ALA A 226 46.21 -47.56 18.93
C ALA A 226 44.85 -47.99 18.31
N ARG A 227 44.84 -48.33 17.02
CA ARG A 227 43.88 -49.27 16.42
C ARG A 227 44.31 -50.70 16.84
N PRO A 228 43.51 -51.81 16.71
CA PRO A 228 42.65 -52.17 15.59
C PRO A 228 41.32 -52.90 15.97
N ALA A 229 40.43 -53.09 15.10
CA ALA A 229 39.95 -54.26 14.37
C ALA A 229 38.63 -53.85 13.65
#